data_ee0de099d330033db447c5f02cff91d2
#
_entry.id   ee0de099d330033db447c5f02cff91d2
#
_cell.length_a   1.000
_cell.length_b   1.000
_cell.length_c   1.000
_cell.angle_alpha   90.00
_cell.angle_beta   90.00
_cell.angle_gamma   90.00
#
_symmetry.space_group_name_H-M   'P 1'
#
loop_
_entity.id
_entity.type
_entity.pdbx_description
1 polymer ?
#
loop_
_entity_poly.entity_id
_entity_poly.type
_entity_poly.pdbx_seq_one_letter_code
_entity_poly.pdbx_strand_id
1 'polypeptide(L)'
;YWSWEEQGRNKVTWIASFATWWGPCQSEAPAIENIYQAYSADTNVVIVSAGMDWNQPYSCEGWATTFGLTYPLLDDNSGNNIYGLFGIGYVPHNVIIGGDGEVMYSQSSFNSNTIVTMIQEGLSNLVLDFDNDGILDDVDNCVENYNPNQEDADEDGIGDACDSCNSLVFADGDINTDSELNIADALLLVDILT
;
A
#
# COMPACT_ATOMS: atom_id res chain seq x y z
N TYR A 1 -13.91 -10.49 1.09
CA TYR A 1 -13.35 -10.24 2.44
C TYR A 1 -12.27 -9.15 2.32
N TRP A 2 -12.33 -8.13 3.15
CA TRP A 2 -11.33 -7.08 3.27
C TRP A 2 -10.71 -7.14 4.66
N SER A 3 -9.40 -7.07 4.75
CA SER A 3 -8.69 -6.98 6.01
C SER A 3 -7.59 -5.91 5.94
N TRP A 4 -7.32 -5.27 7.06
CA TRP A 4 -6.20 -4.34 7.18
C TRP A 4 -4.86 -5.02 6.87
N GLU A 5 -4.66 -6.23 7.38
CA GLU A 5 -3.40 -6.98 7.24
C GLU A 5 -3.00 -7.24 5.79
N GLU A 6 -3.99 -7.46 4.92
CA GLU A 6 -3.74 -7.81 3.53
C GLU A 6 -3.82 -6.61 2.58
N GLN A 7 -4.68 -5.62 2.87
CA GLN A 7 -4.93 -4.54 1.93
C GLN A 7 -4.58 -3.15 2.45
N GLY A 8 -4.41 -2.97 3.77
CA GLY A 8 -4.21 -1.66 4.40
C GLY A 8 -2.81 -1.43 4.96
N ARG A 9 -2.06 -2.49 5.29
CA ARG A 9 -0.72 -2.35 5.85
C ARG A 9 0.21 -1.65 4.85
N ASN A 10 1.05 -0.74 5.34
CA ASN A 10 1.96 0.09 4.54
C ASN A 10 1.23 0.95 3.49
N LYS A 11 -0.06 1.26 3.73
CA LYS A 11 -0.88 2.11 2.86
C LYS A 11 -1.68 3.10 3.67
N VAL A 12 -1.98 4.22 3.07
CA VAL A 12 -2.96 5.16 3.62
C VAL A 12 -4.36 4.64 3.33
N THR A 13 -5.12 4.33 4.36
CA THR A 13 -6.47 3.79 4.21
C THR A 13 -7.52 4.78 4.68
N TRP A 14 -8.41 5.19 3.78
CA TRP A 14 -9.60 5.96 4.13
C TRP A 14 -10.83 5.07 4.16
N ILE A 15 -11.52 5.07 5.29
CA ILE A 15 -12.77 4.35 5.52
C ILE A 15 -13.89 5.37 5.74
N ALA A 16 -14.92 5.34 4.90
CA ALA A 16 -16.11 6.15 5.05
C ALA A 16 -17.30 5.30 5.49
N SER A 17 -17.74 5.42 6.73
CA SER A 17 -18.93 4.72 7.25
C SER A 17 -20.19 5.51 6.97
N PHE A 18 -21.24 4.82 6.50
CA PHE A 18 -22.49 5.45 6.06
C PHE A 18 -23.72 4.57 6.31
N ALA A 19 -24.88 5.24 6.33
CA ALA A 19 -26.19 4.57 6.28
C ALA A 19 -26.95 4.98 5.00
N THR A 20 -27.56 4.00 4.34
CA THR A 20 -28.16 4.20 3.01
C THR A 20 -29.34 5.18 3.01
N TRP A 21 -30.07 5.30 4.13
CA TRP A 21 -31.22 6.19 4.29
C TRP A 21 -30.86 7.62 4.65
N TRP A 22 -29.60 7.91 5.06
CA TRP A 22 -29.21 9.19 5.59
C TRP A 22 -28.79 10.17 4.49
N GLY A 23 -29.53 11.28 4.36
CA GLY A 23 -29.30 12.28 3.30
C GLY A 23 -27.87 12.83 3.19
N PRO A 24 -27.18 13.20 4.28
CA PRO A 24 -25.79 13.57 4.22
C PRO A 24 -24.89 12.49 3.61
N CYS A 25 -25.07 11.20 3.94
CA CYS A 25 -24.32 10.12 3.32
C CYS A 25 -24.57 10.02 1.80
N GLN A 26 -25.83 10.22 1.39
CA GLN A 26 -26.22 10.23 -0.04
C GLN A 26 -25.53 11.39 -0.79
N SER A 27 -25.38 12.56 -0.16
CA SER A 27 -24.72 13.70 -0.79
C SER A 27 -23.19 13.59 -0.82
N GLU A 28 -22.60 12.84 0.09
CA GLU A 28 -21.14 12.61 0.12
C GLU A 28 -20.66 11.55 -0.87
N ALA A 29 -21.47 10.54 -1.16
CA ALA A 29 -21.09 9.39 -1.98
C ALA A 29 -20.45 9.78 -3.34
N PRO A 30 -20.99 10.72 -4.14
CA PRO A 30 -20.33 11.14 -5.38
C PRO A 30 -19.00 11.89 -5.14
N ALA A 31 -18.85 12.57 -4.01
CA ALA A 31 -17.62 13.29 -3.70
C ALA A 31 -16.51 12.30 -3.27
N ILE A 32 -16.88 11.21 -2.57
CA ILE A 32 -15.98 10.09 -2.27
C ILE A 32 -15.50 9.46 -3.58
N GLU A 33 -16.41 9.20 -4.52
CA GLU A 33 -16.06 8.65 -5.84
C GLU A 33 -15.05 9.53 -6.58
N ASN A 34 -15.24 10.85 -6.58
CA ASN A 34 -14.30 11.75 -7.22
C ASN A 34 -12.88 11.67 -6.61
N ILE A 35 -12.78 11.55 -5.29
CA ILE A 35 -11.50 11.37 -4.62
C ILE A 35 -10.93 9.99 -4.96
N TYR A 36 -11.75 8.93 -4.92
CA TYR A 36 -11.32 7.60 -5.28
C TYR A 36 -10.73 7.54 -6.69
N GLN A 37 -11.38 8.16 -7.68
CA GLN A 37 -10.87 8.20 -9.05
C GLN A 37 -9.52 8.93 -9.15
N ALA A 38 -9.30 9.97 -8.33
CA ALA A 38 -8.03 10.69 -8.31
C ALA A 38 -6.86 9.85 -7.76
N TYR A 39 -7.15 8.90 -6.88
CA TYR A 39 -6.15 8.01 -6.28
C TYR A 39 -6.20 6.57 -6.78
N SER A 40 -7.07 6.23 -7.74
CA SER A 40 -7.29 4.84 -8.20
C SER A 40 -6.07 4.16 -8.82
N ALA A 41 -5.09 4.94 -9.28
CA ALA A 41 -3.81 4.44 -9.82
C ALA A 41 -2.69 4.39 -8.77
N ASP A 42 -2.91 4.95 -7.58
CA ASP A 42 -1.93 4.95 -6.49
C ASP A 42 -2.11 3.69 -5.64
N THR A 43 -1.14 2.79 -5.70
CA THR A 43 -1.18 1.53 -4.97
C THR A 43 -1.00 1.70 -3.46
N ASN A 44 -0.53 2.87 -3.02
CA ASN A 44 -0.33 3.19 -1.61
C ASN A 44 -1.56 3.82 -0.94
N VAL A 45 -2.67 3.98 -1.69
CA VAL A 45 -3.93 4.50 -1.16
C VAL A 45 -5.03 3.46 -1.26
N VAL A 46 -5.72 3.23 -0.16
CA VAL A 46 -6.91 2.38 -0.09
C VAL A 46 -8.11 3.23 0.31
N ILE A 47 -9.15 3.24 -0.50
CA ILE A 47 -10.40 3.94 -0.21
C ILE A 47 -11.53 2.93 -0.24
N VAL A 48 -12.25 2.81 0.88
CA VAL A 48 -13.40 1.90 1.01
C VAL A 48 -14.53 2.59 1.76
N SER A 49 -15.76 2.18 1.53
CA SER A 49 -16.87 2.61 2.36
C SER A 49 -17.55 1.44 3.05
N ALA A 50 -17.86 1.62 4.33
CA ALA A 50 -18.53 0.65 5.18
C ALA A 50 -20.01 1.04 5.33
N GLY A 51 -20.89 0.32 4.66
CA GLY A 51 -22.31 0.60 4.62
C GLY A 51 -23.11 -0.21 5.63
N MET A 52 -24.06 0.47 6.29
CA MET A 52 -25.02 -0.13 7.21
C MET A 52 -26.44 0.12 6.74
N ASP A 53 -27.41 -0.62 7.31
CA ASP A 53 -28.84 -0.50 7.02
C ASP A 53 -29.18 -0.68 5.52
N TRP A 54 -28.58 -1.70 4.89
CA TRP A 54 -28.87 -2.07 3.52
C TRP A 54 -30.35 -2.41 3.31
N ASN A 55 -30.86 -2.13 2.11
CA ASN A 55 -32.25 -2.27 1.71
C ASN A 55 -33.22 -1.26 2.38
N GLN A 56 -32.67 -0.14 2.89
CA GLN A 56 -33.43 0.95 3.51
C GLN A 56 -32.94 2.34 3.06
N PRO A 57 -33.20 2.86 1.85
CA PRO A 57 -33.94 2.30 0.74
C PRO A 57 -33.10 1.54 -0.29
N TYR A 58 -31.77 1.56 -0.19
CA TYR A 58 -30.85 1.02 -1.19
C TYR A 58 -30.25 -0.31 -0.76
N SER A 59 -30.24 -1.29 -1.67
CA SER A 59 -29.31 -2.42 -1.59
C SER A 59 -27.87 -1.94 -1.88
N CYS A 60 -26.86 -2.76 -1.62
CA CYS A 60 -25.47 -2.43 -1.95
C CYS A 60 -25.30 -2.11 -3.44
N GLU A 61 -25.81 -2.95 -4.33
CA GLU A 61 -25.82 -2.73 -5.78
C GLU A 61 -26.61 -1.48 -6.19
N GLY A 62 -27.79 -1.29 -5.57
CA GLY A 62 -28.64 -0.12 -5.81
C GLY A 62 -27.97 1.18 -5.39
N TRP A 63 -27.23 1.17 -4.29
CA TRP A 63 -26.42 2.29 -3.83
C TRP A 63 -25.33 2.62 -4.83
N ALA A 64 -24.47 1.64 -5.18
CA ALA A 64 -23.41 1.82 -6.15
C ALA A 64 -23.93 2.37 -7.49
N THR A 65 -25.01 1.78 -8.01
CA THR A 65 -25.61 2.19 -9.30
C THR A 65 -26.18 3.59 -9.23
N THR A 66 -26.91 3.93 -8.14
CA THR A 66 -27.58 5.23 -8.01
C THR A 66 -26.60 6.39 -7.95
N PHE A 67 -25.48 6.21 -7.26
CA PHE A 67 -24.47 7.26 -7.05
C PHE A 67 -23.25 7.12 -7.96
N GLY A 68 -23.22 6.11 -8.87
CA GLY A 68 -22.15 5.90 -9.85
C GLY A 68 -20.82 5.51 -9.20
N LEU A 69 -20.86 4.70 -8.13
CA LEU A 69 -19.70 4.36 -7.33
C LEU A 69 -18.93 3.18 -7.91
N THR A 70 -17.61 3.27 -7.91
CA THR A 70 -16.70 2.21 -8.37
C THR A 70 -15.72 1.75 -7.29
N TYR A 71 -15.62 2.48 -6.17
CA TYR A 71 -14.80 2.06 -5.03
C TYR A 71 -15.45 0.90 -4.25
N PRO A 72 -14.67 0.10 -3.51
CA PRO A 72 -15.18 -1.02 -2.74
C PRO A 72 -16.19 -0.61 -1.67
N LEU A 73 -17.32 -1.30 -1.64
CA LEU A 73 -18.36 -1.18 -0.63
C LEU A 73 -18.34 -2.42 0.28
N LEU A 74 -18.20 -2.21 1.57
CA LEU A 74 -18.19 -3.25 2.59
C LEU A 74 -19.52 -3.32 3.30
N ASP A 75 -19.99 -4.52 3.61
CA ASP A 75 -21.18 -4.74 4.41
C ASP A 75 -20.84 -4.69 5.90
N ASP A 76 -21.34 -3.66 6.57
CA ASP A 76 -21.12 -3.39 7.99
C ASP A 76 -22.35 -3.63 8.86
N ASN A 77 -23.34 -4.39 8.36
CA ASN A 77 -24.59 -4.68 9.06
C ASN A 77 -24.49 -5.65 10.23
N SER A 78 -23.48 -6.49 10.28
CA SER A 78 -23.51 -7.68 11.14
C SER A 78 -22.74 -7.55 12.47
N GLY A 79 -22.65 -6.38 13.02
CA GLY A 79 -22.29 -6.11 14.42
C GLY A 79 -20.93 -6.67 14.85
N ASN A 80 -19.90 -6.08 14.61
CA ASN A 80 -18.51 -6.13 14.94
C ASN A 80 -17.64 -5.72 13.81
N ASN A 81 -17.91 -4.72 13.39
CA ASN A 81 -17.72 -4.11 12.20
C ASN A 81 -16.85 -2.89 12.36
N ILE A 82 -16.49 -2.41 11.26
CA ILE A 82 -15.64 -1.23 11.07
C ILE A 82 -16.19 -0.04 11.87
N TYR A 83 -17.50 0.20 11.80
CA TYR A 83 -18.11 1.29 12.57
C TYR A 83 -18.03 1.07 14.08
N GLY A 84 -18.11 -0.17 14.54
CA GLY A 84 -17.94 -0.49 15.98
C GLY A 84 -16.53 -0.21 16.50
N LEU A 85 -15.52 -0.22 15.63
CA LEU A 85 -14.14 0.09 15.99
C LEU A 85 -13.86 1.60 16.00
N PHE A 86 -14.40 2.34 15.04
CA PHE A 86 -14.02 3.73 14.77
C PHE A 86 -15.15 4.74 14.96
N GLY A 87 -16.40 4.29 14.96
CA GLY A 87 -17.57 5.17 14.99
C GLY A 87 -17.78 5.82 16.35
N ILE A 88 -18.31 7.03 16.33
CA ILE A 88 -18.60 7.84 17.52
C ILE A 88 -20.11 8.07 17.74
N GLY A 89 -20.96 7.25 17.13
CA GLY A 89 -22.43 7.31 17.27
C GLY A 89 -23.14 8.08 16.16
N TYR A 90 -22.44 8.60 15.18
CA TYR A 90 -23.02 9.35 14.06
C TYR A 90 -22.43 8.93 12.72
N VAL A 91 -23.24 8.95 11.65
CA VAL A 91 -22.81 8.82 10.26
C VAL A 91 -23.27 10.04 9.46
N PRO A 92 -22.53 10.45 8.43
CA PRO A 92 -21.31 9.82 7.93
C PRO A 92 -20.15 9.91 8.93
N HIS A 93 -19.24 8.96 8.92
CA HIS A 93 -18.04 8.99 9.73
C HIS A 93 -16.83 8.59 8.91
N ASN A 94 -15.81 9.44 8.91
CA ASN A 94 -14.63 9.30 8.08
C ASN A 94 -13.41 9.06 8.95
N VAL A 95 -12.66 7.99 8.63
CA VAL A 95 -11.43 7.61 9.33
C VAL A 95 -10.31 7.46 8.31
N ILE A 96 -9.16 8.06 8.58
CA ILE A 96 -7.95 7.84 7.80
C ILE A 96 -6.91 7.22 8.72
N ILE A 97 -6.33 6.12 8.25
CA ILE A 97 -5.34 5.32 8.96
C ILE A 97 -4.04 5.41 8.15
N GLY A 98 -2.93 5.71 8.81
CA GLY A 98 -1.59 5.73 8.23
C GLY A 98 -1.07 4.34 7.91
N GLY A 99 0.04 4.24 7.20
CA GLY A 99 0.65 2.96 6.85
C GLY A 99 1.10 2.12 8.04
N ASP A 100 1.38 2.77 9.16
CA ASP A 100 1.71 2.19 10.47
C ASP A 100 0.51 1.64 11.26
N GLY A 101 -0.73 1.87 10.76
CA GLY A 101 -1.97 1.49 11.43
C GLY A 101 -2.49 2.52 12.43
N GLU A 102 -1.84 3.67 12.60
CA GLU A 102 -2.32 4.73 13.48
C GLU A 102 -3.45 5.55 12.81
N VAL A 103 -4.46 5.91 13.62
CA VAL A 103 -5.56 6.75 13.15
C VAL A 103 -5.11 8.20 13.06
N MET A 104 -4.94 8.71 11.86
CA MET A 104 -4.55 10.10 11.58
C MET A 104 -5.72 11.08 11.63
N TYR A 105 -6.91 10.60 11.24
CA TYR A 105 -8.12 11.42 11.16
C TYR A 105 -9.36 10.59 11.52
N SER A 106 -10.26 11.16 12.31
CA SER A 106 -11.52 10.53 12.68
C SER A 106 -12.57 11.60 12.96
N GLN A 107 -13.54 11.79 12.05
CA GLN A 107 -14.57 12.82 12.16
C GLN A 107 -15.90 12.38 11.52
N SER A 108 -17.02 12.84 12.12
CA SER A 108 -18.36 12.63 11.56
C SER A 108 -18.79 13.73 10.56
N SER A 109 -17.85 14.51 10.06
CA SER A 109 -18.10 15.51 9.02
C SER A 109 -17.24 15.21 7.80
N PHE A 110 -17.79 15.48 6.63
CA PHE A 110 -17.06 15.35 5.38
C PHE A 110 -16.58 16.72 4.88
N ASN A 111 -15.29 16.78 4.60
CA ASN A 111 -14.69 17.90 3.89
C ASN A 111 -13.63 17.36 2.93
N SER A 112 -13.90 17.44 1.63
CA SER A 112 -13.02 16.89 0.59
C SER A 112 -11.59 17.38 0.69
N ASN A 113 -11.38 18.67 0.97
CA ASN A 113 -10.03 19.24 1.07
C ASN A 113 -9.28 18.66 2.27
N THR A 114 -9.98 18.54 3.42
CA THR A 114 -9.36 17.94 4.62
C THR A 114 -9.00 16.48 4.38
N ILE A 115 -9.89 15.70 3.78
CA ILE A 115 -9.65 14.29 3.44
C ILE A 115 -8.42 14.16 2.53
N VAL A 116 -8.37 14.93 1.44
CA VAL A 116 -7.24 14.93 0.50
C VAL A 116 -5.94 15.33 1.21
N THR A 117 -5.98 16.37 2.06
CA THR A 117 -4.79 16.78 2.84
C THR A 117 -4.30 15.66 3.75
N MET A 118 -5.20 14.97 4.47
CA MET A 118 -4.83 13.87 5.35
C MET A 118 -4.28 12.66 4.58
N ILE A 119 -4.84 12.35 3.40
CA ILE A 119 -4.27 11.31 2.54
C ILE A 119 -2.85 11.68 2.11
N GLN A 120 -2.63 12.91 1.66
CA GLN A 120 -1.30 13.38 1.24
C GLN A 120 -0.29 13.41 2.39
N GLU A 121 -0.72 13.80 3.58
CA GLU A 121 0.11 13.74 4.79
C GLU A 121 0.47 12.28 5.13
N GLY A 122 -0.50 11.37 5.07
CA GLY A 122 -0.25 9.94 5.26
C GLY A 122 0.75 9.39 4.25
N LEU A 123 0.59 9.73 2.97
CA LEU A 123 1.52 9.31 1.90
C LEU A 123 2.93 9.85 2.12
N SER A 124 3.08 11.08 2.60
CA SER A 124 4.40 11.67 2.90
C SER A 124 5.08 11.04 4.10
N ASN A 125 4.32 10.36 4.95
CA ASN A 125 4.80 9.69 6.16
C ASN A 125 4.90 8.16 5.99
N LEU A 126 4.61 7.63 4.80
CA LEU A 126 4.78 6.20 4.56
C LEU A 126 6.23 5.80 4.70
N VAL A 127 6.45 4.87 5.60
CA VAL A 127 7.70 4.18 5.77
C VAL A 127 7.53 2.84 5.05
N LEU A 128 8.07 2.73 3.86
CA LEU A 128 7.95 1.53 3.04
C LEU A 128 9.06 0.54 3.41
N ASP A 129 8.68 -0.67 3.71
CA ASP A 129 9.52 -1.84 3.95
C ASP A 129 8.75 -3.02 3.33
N PHE A 130 9.02 -3.28 2.06
CA PHE A 130 8.21 -4.13 1.20
C PHE A 130 8.25 -5.60 1.63
N ASP A 131 9.44 -6.09 1.99
CA ASP A 131 9.64 -7.49 2.38
C ASP A 131 9.60 -7.71 3.90
N ASN A 132 9.45 -6.62 4.68
CA ASN A 132 9.34 -6.60 6.14
C ASN A 132 10.58 -7.16 6.86
N ASP A 133 11.76 -6.88 6.35
CA ASP A 133 13.03 -7.28 6.95
C ASP A 133 13.58 -6.26 7.98
N GLY A 134 12.96 -5.09 8.08
CA GLY A 134 13.33 -4.01 8.99
C GLY A 134 14.24 -2.96 8.36
N ILE A 135 14.57 -3.10 7.09
CA ILE A 135 15.30 -2.11 6.28
C ILE A 135 14.29 -1.42 5.37
N LEU A 136 14.39 -0.11 5.26
CA LEU A 136 13.44 0.65 4.43
C LEU A 136 13.79 0.54 2.95
N ASP A 137 12.77 0.52 2.08
CA ASP A 137 12.92 0.39 0.63
C ASP A 137 13.94 1.36 0.01
N ASP A 138 14.08 2.57 0.57
CA ASP A 138 14.99 3.61 0.07
C ASP A 138 16.46 3.39 0.41
N VAL A 139 16.75 2.48 1.34
CA VAL A 139 18.10 2.10 1.78
C VAL A 139 18.36 0.60 1.72
N ASP A 140 17.35 -0.17 1.29
CA ASP A 140 17.41 -1.61 1.15
C ASP A 140 18.07 -2.00 -0.19
N ASN A 141 19.10 -2.85 -0.11
CA ASN A 141 19.81 -3.35 -1.29
C ASN A 141 19.10 -4.55 -1.95
N CYS A 142 17.98 -5.04 -1.36
CA CYS A 142 17.12 -6.11 -1.92
C CYS A 142 15.63 -5.92 -1.59
N VAL A 143 15.02 -4.83 -1.98
CA VAL A 143 13.67 -4.35 -1.64
C VAL A 143 12.56 -5.42 -1.62
N GLU A 144 12.68 -6.49 -2.41
CA GLU A 144 11.66 -7.54 -2.52
C GLU A 144 12.06 -8.86 -1.83
N ASN A 145 13.27 -8.94 -1.24
CA ASN A 145 13.82 -10.18 -0.68
C ASN A 145 14.37 -9.96 0.72
N TYR A 146 13.72 -10.54 1.72
CA TYR A 146 14.08 -10.48 3.12
C TYR A 146 15.58 -10.71 3.38
N ASN A 147 16.33 -9.65 3.71
CA ASN A 147 17.77 -9.69 3.96
C ASN A 147 18.25 -8.68 5.02
N PRO A 148 17.79 -8.77 6.26
CA PRO A 148 18.02 -7.78 7.32
C PRO A 148 19.49 -7.50 7.65
N ASN A 149 20.41 -8.31 7.16
CA ASN A 149 21.84 -8.12 7.32
C ASN A 149 22.47 -7.27 6.20
N GLN A 150 21.75 -7.05 5.09
CA GLN A 150 22.19 -6.25 3.95
C GLN A 150 23.55 -6.70 3.39
N GLU A 151 23.77 -8.02 3.32
CA GLU A 151 25.02 -8.60 2.80
C GLU A 151 25.11 -8.30 1.29
N ASP A 152 26.29 -7.81 0.86
CA ASP A 152 26.65 -7.44 -0.50
C ASP A 152 28.14 -7.77 -0.67
N ALA A 153 28.43 -8.95 -1.21
CA ALA A 153 29.78 -9.53 -1.21
C ALA A 153 30.69 -8.89 -2.25
N ASP A 154 30.15 -8.33 -3.31
CA ASP A 154 30.94 -7.69 -4.37
C ASP A 154 30.84 -6.15 -4.38
N GLU A 155 30.09 -5.60 -3.42
CA GLU A 155 29.92 -4.16 -3.17
C GLU A 155 29.35 -3.38 -4.39
N ASP A 156 28.49 -4.01 -5.20
CA ASP A 156 27.88 -3.37 -6.36
C ASP A 156 26.59 -2.60 -6.03
N GLY A 157 26.07 -2.73 -4.79
CA GLY A 157 24.87 -2.08 -4.29
C GLY A 157 23.61 -2.93 -4.43
N ILE A 158 23.72 -4.16 -4.93
CA ILE A 158 22.66 -5.17 -4.96
C ILE A 158 23.00 -6.22 -3.91
N GLY A 159 22.08 -6.49 -2.99
CA GLY A 159 22.36 -7.44 -1.92
C GLY A 159 22.43 -8.89 -2.41
N ASP A 160 23.26 -9.70 -1.74
CA ASP A 160 23.46 -11.14 -2.04
C ASP A 160 22.16 -11.93 -2.15
N ALA A 161 21.10 -11.50 -1.47
CA ALA A 161 19.80 -12.19 -1.46
C ALA A 161 19.03 -12.05 -2.79
N CYS A 162 19.27 -10.99 -3.54
CA CYS A 162 18.59 -10.69 -4.81
C CYS A 162 19.56 -10.59 -5.99
N ASP A 163 20.88 -10.64 -5.72
CA ASP A 163 21.88 -10.64 -6.77
C ASP A 163 22.17 -12.06 -7.28
N SER A 164 21.97 -12.26 -8.59
CA SER A 164 22.32 -13.51 -9.27
C SER A 164 23.80 -13.64 -9.57
N CYS A 165 24.58 -12.59 -9.35
CA CYS A 165 26.01 -12.51 -9.65
C CYS A 165 26.91 -12.37 -8.40
N ASN A 166 26.35 -12.53 -7.20
CA ASN A 166 26.99 -12.32 -5.89
C ASN A 166 28.32 -13.06 -5.62
N SER A 167 28.72 -13.94 -6.51
CA SER A 167 29.98 -14.69 -6.39
C SER A 167 31.01 -14.35 -7.46
N LEU A 168 30.70 -13.42 -8.34
CA LEU A 168 31.61 -13.02 -9.40
C LEU A 168 32.33 -11.73 -9.03
N VAL A 169 33.19 -11.81 -7.98
CA VAL A 169 34.16 -10.74 -7.70
C VAL A 169 35.20 -10.74 -8.83
N PHE A 170 34.84 -10.14 -9.94
CA PHE A 170 35.82 -9.79 -10.98
C PHE A 170 36.53 -8.48 -10.61
N ALA A 171 37.07 -8.42 -9.38
CA ALA A 171 37.65 -7.20 -8.85
C ALA A 171 38.74 -6.64 -9.75
N ASP A 172 39.39 -7.48 -10.57
CA ASP A 172 40.50 -7.06 -11.41
C ASP A 172 40.51 -7.66 -12.82
N GLY A 173 39.47 -8.43 -13.22
CA GLY A 173 39.46 -9.15 -14.49
C GLY A 173 40.41 -10.38 -14.53
N ASP A 174 41.02 -10.72 -13.39
CA ASP A 174 41.79 -11.95 -13.18
C ASP A 174 40.86 -13.11 -12.81
N ILE A 175 40.24 -13.69 -13.86
CA ILE A 175 39.19 -14.72 -13.72
C ILE A 175 39.75 -16.06 -13.27
N ASN A 176 41.02 -16.32 -13.61
CA ASN A 176 41.71 -17.57 -13.27
C ASN A 176 42.49 -17.49 -11.94
N THR A 177 42.48 -16.32 -11.27
CA THR A 177 43.16 -16.06 -9.99
C THR A 177 44.68 -16.34 -10.00
N ASP A 178 45.34 -16.14 -11.16
CA ASP A 178 46.79 -16.32 -11.27
C ASP A 178 47.60 -15.03 -10.99
N SER A 179 46.92 -13.94 -10.66
CA SER A 179 47.46 -12.60 -10.38
C SER A 179 48.05 -11.91 -11.62
N GLU A 180 47.74 -12.38 -12.83
CA GLU A 180 48.14 -11.78 -14.10
C GLU A 180 46.94 -11.49 -15.00
N LEU A 181 46.63 -10.25 -15.25
CA LEU A 181 45.57 -9.85 -16.19
C LEU A 181 46.04 -10.10 -17.62
N ASN A 182 45.52 -11.15 -18.26
CA ASN A 182 45.97 -11.57 -19.60
C ASN A 182 44.81 -12.22 -20.43
N ILE A 183 45.14 -12.76 -21.61
CA ILE A 183 44.15 -13.34 -22.52
C ILE A 183 43.50 -14.63 -21.97
N ALA A 184 44.11 -15.30 -20.99
CA ALA A 184 43.56 -16.50 -20.39
C ALA A 184 42.26 -16.16 -19.60
N ASP A 185 42.23 -14.99 -18.95
CA ASP A 185 41.07 -14.49 -18.24
C ASP A 185 39.90 -14.20 -19.21
N ALA A 186 40.19 -13.57 -20.32
CA ALA A 186 39.22 -13.27 -21.36
C ALA A 186 38.64 -14.55 -22.00
N LEU A 187 39.43 -15.62 -22.12
CA LEU A 187 38.95 -16.91 -22.66
C LEU A 187 38.07 -17.65 -21.67
N LEU A 188 38.37 -17.57 -20.36
CA LEU A 188 37.51 -18.15 -19.32
C LEU A 188 36.14 -17.47 -19.27
N LEU A 189 36.10 -16.16 -19.45
CA LEU A 189 34.84 -15.39 -19.51
C LEU A 189 33.93 -15.88 -20.64
N VAL A 190 34.48 -16.22 -21.80
CA VAL A 190 33.69 -16.73 -22.93
C VAL A 190 33.12 -18.12 -22.65
N ASP A 191 33.83 -18.98 -21.93
CA ASP A 191 33.36 -20.33 -21.55
C ASP A 191 32.26 -20.31 -20.48
N ILE A 192 32.19 -19.27 -19.65
CA ILE A 192 31.12 -19.10 -18.63
C ILE A 192 29.83 -18.60 -19.27
N LEU A 193 29.89 -17.86 -20.39
CA LEU A 193 28.75 -17.26 -21.06
C LEU A 193 28.15 -18.16 -22.19
N THR A 194 28.66 -19.35 -22.42
CA THR A 194 28.18 -20.33 -23.42
C THR A 194 27.61 -21.58 -22.77
#